data_d0bfcde5b56b822ca43b24b1d14684e0
#
_entry.id   d0bfcde5b56b822ca43b24b1d14684e0
#
_cell.length_a   1.000
_cell.length_b   1.000
_cell.length_c   1.000
_cell.angle_alpha   90.00
_cell.angle_beta   90.00
_cell.angle_gamma   90.00
#
_symmetry.space_group_name_H-M   'P 1'
#
loop_
_entity.id
_entity.type
_entity.pdbx_description
1 polymer ?
#
loop_
_entity_poly.entity_id
_entity_poly.type
_entity_poly.pdbx_seq_one_letter_code
_entity_poly.pdbx_strand_id
1 'polypeptide(L)'
;MELIEFKSRKYPMFQALGNASQFSIPFAIHFCKGFGYDIGFCKEEWKLPNACGIDLSLGDGYHANHLPDRLVDYIYSSHCLEHVTNWTETLEYWISKIKDGGILFLYLPDFSQIYWRPWNNKKHNHCFIPSIIHDFLKDHEMKNIFISGVDLNNSFMVVCEK
;
A
#
# COMPACT_ATOMS: atom_id res chain seq x y z
N MET A 1 7.60 7.32 23.56
CA MET A 1 7.54 6.44 22.36
C MET A 1 8.64 5.41 22.52
N GLU A 2 8.29 4.13 22.49
CA GLU A 2 9.26 3.03 22.57
C GLU A 2 10.04 2.93 21.26
N LEU A 3 11.35 2.71 21.35
CA LEU A 3 12.26 2.65 20.21
C LEU A 3 12.91 1.27 20.14
N ILE A 4 13.07 0.76 18.94
CA ILE A 4 13.92 -0.40 18.64
C ILE A 4 15.24 0.08 18.05
N GLU A 5 16.30 -0.66 18.28
CA GLU A 5 17.60 -0.38 17.66
C GLU A 5 17.87 -1.38 16.53
N PHE A 6 18.30 -0.85 15.38
CA PHE A 6 18.74 -1.63 14.25
C PHE A 6 19.94 -0.95 13.56
N LYS A 7 21.07 -1.65 13.48
CA LYS A 7 22.33 -1.14 12.91
C LYS A 7 22.72 0.24 13.48
N SER A 8 22.72 0.34 14.80
CA SER A 8 23.07 1.55 15.57
C SER A 8 22.17 2.77 15.29
N ARG A 9 20.99 2.55 14.75
CA ARG A 9 19.95 3.58 14.58
C ARG A 9 18.71 3.20 15.37
N LYS A 10 18.02 4.20 15.89
CA LYS A 10 16.79 4.02 16.67
C LYS A 10 15.59 4.31 15.78
N TYR A 11 14.60 3.42 15.81
CA TYR A 11 13.34 3.51 15.08
C TYR A 11 12.17 3.37 16.03
N PRO A 12 11.03 4.01 15.75
CA PRO A 12 9.81 3.79 16.51
C PRO A 12 9.40 2.32 16.51
N MET A 13 9.06 1.75 17.67
CA MET A 13 8.68 0.34 17.77
C MET A 13 7.46 0.00 16.93
N PHE A 14 6.53 0.91 16.75
CA PHE A 14 5.34 0.68 15.94
C PHE A 14 5.68 0.29 14.49
N GLN A 15 6.82 0.70 13.95
CA GLN A 15 7.27 0.30 12.60
C GLN A 15 7.52 -1.22 12.51
N ALA A 16 7.87 -1.87 13.61
CA ALA A 16 8.04 -3.32 13.68
C ALA A 16 6.73 -4.07 13.97
N LEU A 17 5.68 -3.39 14.43
CA LEU A 17 4.42 -4.00 14.83
C LEU A 17 3.45 -4.25 13.66
N GLY A 18 3.71 -3.67 12.49
CA GLY A 18 2.97 -3.96 11.27
C GLY A 18 1.67 -3.18 11.04
N ASN A 19 1.24 -2.31 11.95
CA ASN A 19 0.02 -1.51 11.79
C ASN A 19 0.34 -0.16 11.10
N ALA A 20 0.81 -0.19 9.87
CA ALA A 20 1.10 1.03 9.11
C ALA A 20 -0.18 1.77 8.68
N SER A 21 -1.28 1.04 8.41
CA SER A 21 -2.53 1.60 7.91
C SER A 21 -3.12 2.70 8.82
N GLN A 22 -2.83 2.69 10.13
CA GLN A 22 -3.26 3.73 11.07
C GLN A 22 -2.84 5.15 10.65
N PHE A 23 -1.73 5.29 9.88
CA PHE A 23 -1.24 6.59 9.43
C PHE A 23 -1.89 7.06 8.13
N SER A 24 -2.39 6.14 7.31
CA SER A 24 -2.98 6.48 6.01
C SER A 24 -4.51 6.45 6.00
N ILE A 25 -5.17 5.65 6.84
CA ILE A 25 -6.63 5.56 6.91
C ILE A 25 -7.30 6.93 7.11
N PRO A 26 -6.83 7.83 7.99
CA PRO A 26 -7.44 9.16 8.15
C PRO A 26 -7.51 9.98 6.85
N PHE A 27 -6.59 9.73 5.91
CA PHE A 27 -6.59 10.34 4.58
C PHE A 27 -7.39 9.51 3.58
N ALA A 28 -7.19 8.20 3.57
CA ALA A 28 -7.84 7.28 2.63
C ALA A 28 -9.37 7.38 2.68
N ILE A 29 -9.97 7.57 3.85
CA ILE A 29 -11.42 7.73 4.00
C ILE A 29 -11.98 8.95 3.25
N HIS A 30 -11.18 9.93 2.87
CA HIS A 30 -11.62 11.09 2.08
C HIS A 30 -11.69 10.78 0.59
N PHE A 31 -10.82 9.92 0.09
CA PHE A 31 -10.71 9.57 -1.33
C PHE A 31 -11.45 8.27 -1.68
N CYS A 32 -11.36 7.26 -0.84
CA CYS A 32 -11.90 5.93 -1.06
C CYS A 32 -13.40 5.89 -0.75
N LYS A 33 -14.23 6.24 -1.73
CA LYS A 33 -15.69 6.27 -1.62
C LYS A 33 -16.33 5.16 -2.46
N GLY A 34 -17.46 4.64 -2.00
CA GLY A 34 -18.16 3.57 -2.71
C GLY A 34 -17.70 2.18 -2.26
N PHE A 35 -17.68 1.23 -3.18
CA PHE A 35 -17.22 -0.14 -2.92
C PHE A 35 -15.78 -0.34 -3.40
N GLY A 36 -14.90 -0.80 -2.50
CA GLY A 36 -13.50 -1.00 -2.83
C GLY A 36 -12.84 -2.14 -2.08
N TYR A 37 -11.61 -2.42 -2.44
CA TYR A 37 -10.75 -3.41 -1.79
C TYR A 37 -9.72 -2.73 -0.89
N ASP A 38 -9.47 -3.34 0.28
CA ASP A 38 -8.29 -3.09 1.11
C ASP A 38 -7.37 -4.30 0.99
N ILE A 39 -6.27 -4.12 0.25
CA ILE A 39 -5.37 -5.23 -0.09
C ILE A 39 -4.20 -5.26 0.89
N GLY A 40 -4.08 -6.40 1.60
CA GLY A 40 -3.07 -6.60 2.62
C GLY A 40 -3.45 -6.02 3.98
N PHE A 41 -4.75 -6.00 4.32
CA PHE A 41 -5.26 -5.40 5.56
C PHE A 41 -4.78 -6.12 6.84
N CYS A 42 -4.33 -7.37 6.74
CA CYS A 42 -3.75 -8.20 7.77
C CYS A 42 -4.70 -8.54 8.95
N LYS A 43 -5.35 -7.54 9.55
CA LYS A 43 -6.31 -7.69 10.67
C LYS A 43 -7.53 -6.81 10.46
N GLU A 44 -8.70 -7.32 10.88
CA GLU A 44 -9.97 -6.61 10.68
C GLU A 44 -9.98 -5.20 11.30
N GLU A 45 -9.35 -5.03 12.45
CA GLU A 45 -9.25 -3.73 13.12
C GLU A 45 -8.31 -2.73 12.43
N TRP A 46 -7.52 -3.19 11.43
CA TRP A 46 -6.59 -2.36 10.66
C TRP A 46 -7.11 -2.06 9.25
N LYS A 47 -8.24 -2.64 8.91
CA LYS A 47 -8.87 -2.49 7.60
C LYS A 47 -9.48 -1.11 7.42
N LEU A 48 -9.40 -0.59 6.20
CA LEU A 48 -10.13 0.62 5.83
C LEU A 48 -11.64 0.38 6.04
N PRO A 49 -12.34 1.25 6.76
CA PRO A 49 -13.78 1.10 7.02
C PRO A 49 -14.58 0.93 5.72
N ASN A 50 -15.51 -0.02 5.72
CA ASN A 50 -16.41 -0.34 4.59
C ASN A 50 -15.71 -0.94 3.34
N ALA A 51 -14.40 -1.21 3.39
CA ALA A 51 -13.71 -1.92 2.32
C ALA A 51 -13.97 -3.43 2.41
N CYS A 52 -13.92 -4.11 1.26
CA CYS A 52 -13.77 -5.56 1.22
C CYS A 52 -12.29 -5.90 1.45
N GLY A 53 -11.97 -6.57 2.54
CA GLY A 53 -10.60 -6.96 2.85
C GLY A 53 -10.10 -8.06 1.93
N ILE A 54 -8.88 -7.92 1.46
CA ILE A 54 -8.15 -8.90 0.63
C ILE A 54 -6.83 -9.21 1.35
N ASP A 55 -6.68 -10.43 1.81
CA ASP A 55 -5.47 -10.89 2.50
C ASP A 55 -5.30 -12.40 2.37
N LEU A 56 -4.05 -12.88 2.32
CA LEU A 56 -3.72 -14.30 2.23
C LEU A 56 -4.35 -15.14 3.34
N SER A 57 -4.62 -14.55 4.48
CA SER A 57 -5.27 -15.23 5.62
C SER A 57 -6.71 -15.64 5.33
N LEU A 58 -7.35 -15.08 4.32
CA LEU A 58 -8.73 -15.41 3.92
C LEU A 58 -8.82 -16.65 3.00
N GLY A 59 -7.68 -17.16 2.54
CA GLY A 59 -7.62 -18.32 1.66
C GLY A 59 -7.57 -17.98 0.16
N ASP A 60 -7.77 -19.01 -0.67
CA ASP A 60 -7.67 -18.89 -2.12
C ASP A 60 -8.68 -17.88 -2.69
N GLY A 61 -8.23 -17.04 -3.63
CA GLY A 61 -9.05 -16.01 -4.28
C GLY A 61 -9.11 -14.67 -3.55
N TYR A 62 -8.40 -14.53 -2.42
CA TYR A 62 -8.33 -13.30 -1.64
C TYR A 62 -6.88 -12.87 -1.38
N HIS A 63 -6.07 -12.74 -2.43
CA HIS A 63 -4.69 -12.25 -2.31
C HIS A 63 -4.36 -11.23 -3.39
N ALA A 64 -3.25 -10.53 -3.23
CA ALA A 64 -2.87 -9.39 -4.07
C ALA A 64 -2.94 -9.65 -5.59
N ASN A 65 -2.61 -10.88 -6.04
CA ASN A 65 -2.62 -11.25 -7.46
C ASN A 65 -3.88 -12.02 -7.87
N HIS A 66 -4.89 -12.10 -7.00
CA HIS A 66 -6.13 -12.83 -7.28
C HIS A 66 -7.30 -12.17 -6.55
N LEU A 67 -7.77 -11.08 -7.07
CA LEU A 67 -8.91 -10.34 -6.56
C LEU A 67 -10.22 -10.95 -7.08
N PRO A 68 -11.35 -10.81 -6.37
CA PRO A 68 -12.66 -11.22 -6.88
C PRO A 68 -12.96 -10.57 -8.24
N ASP A 69 -13.71 -11.26 -9.10
CA ASP A 69 -14.03 -10.77 -10.43
C ASP A 69 -15.12 -9.70 -10.41
N ARG A 70 -14.75 -8.53 -9.94
CA ARG A 70 -15.61 -7.34 -9.86
C ARG A 70 -14.79 -6.08 -9.98
N LEU A 71 -15.28 -5.12 -10.78
CA LEU A 71 -14.73 -3.76 -10.80
C LEU A 71 -15.16 -2.99 -9.54
N VAL A 72 -14.25 -2.20 -8.99
CA VAL A 72 -14.43 -1.46 -7.76
C VAL A 72 -14.28 0.05 -7.97
N ASP A 73 -14.83 0.84 -7.05
CA ASP A 73 -14.72 2.29 -7.08
C ASP A 73 -13.33 2.75 -6.57
N TYR A 74 -12.68 1.93 -5.75
CA TYR A 74 -11.31 2.20 -5.29
C TYR A 74 -10.55 0.92 -4.93
N ILE A 75 -9.23 1.02 -4.98
CA ILE A 75 -8.31 0.09 -4.32
C ILE A 75 -7.46 0.90 -3.34
N TYR A 76 -7.43 0.44 -2.10
CA TYR A 76 -6.56 0.90 -1.04
C TYR A 76 -5.57 -0.22 -0.67
N SER A 77 -4.31 0.13 -0.46
CA SER A 77 -3.30 -0.81 0.02
C SER A 77 -2.26 -0.10 0.87
N SER A 78 -1.94 -0.67 2.02
CA SER A 78 -0.98 -0.14 2.97
C SER A 78 0.08 -1.18 3.29
N HIS A 79 1.35 -0.89 2.95
CA HIS A 79 2.48 -1.78 3.24
C HIS A 79 2.24 -3.23 2.80
N CYS A 80 1.80 -3.41 1.56
CA CYS A 80 1.55 -4.72 0.95
C CYS A 80 2.33 -4.92 -0.36
N LEU A 81 2.41 -3.88 -1.21
CA LEU A 81 3.00 -3.99 -2.54
C LEU A 81 4.49 -4.38 -2.50
N GLU A 82 5.22 -4.02 -1.46
CA GLU A 82 6.62 -4.39 -1.26
C GLU A 82 6.83 -5.88 -1.00
N HIS A 83 5.79 -6.61 -0.65
CA HIS A 83 5.85 -8.06 -0.36
C HIS A 83 5.59 -8.94 -1.58
N VAL A 84 4.95 -8.41 -2.63
CA VAL A 84 4.63 -9.20 -3.83
C VAL A 84 5.89 -9.50 -4.65
N THR A 85 5.86 -10.58 -5.43
CA THR A 85 7.03 -11.00 -6.22
C THR A 85 7.28 -10.05 -7.39
N ASN A 86 6.25 -9.66 -8.13
CA ASN A 86 6.32 -8.74 -9.25
C ASN A 86 5.36 -7.58 -9.02
N TRP A 87 5.87 -6.47 -8.47
CA TRP A 87 5.05 -5.34 -8.10
C TRP A 87 4.43 -4.61 -9.31
N THR A 88 5.11 -4.60 -10.46
CA THR A 88 4.61 -3.90 -11.65
C THR A 88 3.40 -4.61 -12.22
N GLU A 89 3.48 -5.92 -12.44
CA GLU A 89 2.34 -6.72 -12.91
C GLU A 89 1.18 -6.72 -11.89
N THR A 90 1.50 -6.76 -10.60
CA THR A 90 0.50 -6.70 -9.54
C THR A 90 -0.23 -5.37 -9.55
N LEU A 91 0.50 -4.26 -9.66
CA LEU A 91 -0.10 -2.92 -9.66
C LEU A 91 -0.92 -2.67 -10.93
N GLU A 92 -0.44 -3.11 -12.10
CA GLU A 92 -1.19 -3.10 -13.35
C GLU A 92 -2.50 -3.89 -13.23
N TYR A 93 -2.42 -5.08 -12.62
CA TYR A 93 -3.61 -5.90 -12.35
C TYR A 93 -4.59 -5.18 -11.41
N TRP A 94 -4.12 -4.52 -10.36
CA TRP A 94 -5.00 -3.72 -9.48
C TRP A 94 -5.67 -2.57 -10.23
N ILE A 95 -4.92 -1.83 -11.05
CA ILE A 95 -5.47 -0.75 -11.88
C ILE A 95 -6.55 -1.29 -12.81
N SER A 96 -6.38 -2.49 -13.38
CA SER A 96 -7.39 -3.11 -14.26
C SER A 96 -8.72 -3.38 -13.54
N LYS A 97 -8.70 -3.59 -12.22
CA LYS A 97 -9.88 -3.85 -11.39
C LYS A 97 -10.59 -2.58 -10.90
N ILE A 98 -10.01 -1.41 -11.13
CA ILE A 98 -10.63 -0.12 -10.80
C ILE A 98 -11.52 0.31 -11.96
N LYS A 99 -12.72 0.83 -11.68
CA LYS A 99 -13.60 1.48 -12.66
C LYS A 99 -12.96 2.76 -13.21
N ASP A 100 -13.38 3.18 -14.39
CA ASP A 100 -13.01 4.51 -14.91
C ASP A 100 -13.47 5.60 -13.94
N GLY A 101 -12.57 6.55 -13.62
CA GLY A 101 -12.77 7.56 -12.60
C GLY A 101 -12.63 7.06 -11.15
N GLY A 102 -12.31 5.78 -10.95
CA GLY A 102 -12.06 5.22 -9.62
C GLY A 102 -10.66 5.51 -9.10
N ILE A 103 -10.46 5.28 -7.80
CA ILE A 103 -9.27 5.73 -7.05
C ILE A 103 -8.33 4.56 -6.75
N LEU A 104 -7.04 4.79 -6.99
CA LEU A 104 -5.96 4.01 -6.39
C LEU A 104 -5.35 4.82 -5.24
N PHE A 105 -5.33 4.23 -4.05
CA PHE A 105 -4.66 4.78 -2.87
C PHE A 105 -3.63 3.80 -2.36
N LEU A 106 -2.34 4.19 -2.39
CA LEU A 106 -1.24 3.39 -1.85
C LEU A 106 -0.59 4.11 -0.68
N TYR A 107 -0.16 3.36 0.31
CA TYR A 107 0.72 3.81 1.37
C TYR A 107 1.93 2.86 1.44
N LEU A 108 3.10 3.38 1.08
CA LEU A 108 4.28 2.57 0.78
C LEU A 108 5.47 2.95 1.66
N PRO A 109 6.27 1.96 2.11
CA PRO A 109 7.52 2.24 2.82
C PRO A 109 8.53 2.88 1.89
N ASP A 110 9.15 3.98 2.35
CA ASP A 110 10.20 4.66 1.60
C ASP A 110 11.57 3.97 1.76
N PHE A 111 12.36 4.02 0.70
CA PHE A 111 13.73 3.46 0.67
C PHE A 111 14.65 4.02 1.77
N SER A 112 14.42 5.23 2.26
CA SER A 112 15.21 5.84 3.32
C SER A 112 15.17 5.05 4.63
N GLN A 113 14.08 4.29 4.88
CA GLN A 113 13.98 3.41 6.03
C GLN A 113 14.79 2.12 5.83
N ILE A 114 16.01 2.12 6.36
CA ILE A 114 16.95 0.99 6.18
C ILE A 114 16.46 -0.33 6.78
N TYR A 115 15.63 -0.31 7.81
CA TYR A 115 15.05 -1.48 8.44
C TYR A 115 14.16 -2.28 7.48
N TRP A 116 13.45 -1.62 6.55
CA TRP A 116 12.52 -2.26 5.63
C TRP A 116 13.14 -2.69 4.29
N ARG A 117 14.39 -2.36 4.03
CA ARG A 117 15.04 -2.76 2.78
C ARG A 117 15.14 -4.29 2.67
N PRO A 118 14.96 -4.89 1.49
CA PRO A 118 14.92 -6.35 1.31
C PRO A 118 16.10 -7.12 1.91
N TRP A 119 17.29 -6.56 1.86
CA TRP A 119 18.47 -7.18 2.46
C TRP A 119 18.55 -7.10 3.99
N ASN A 120 17.67 -6.34 4.60
CA ASN A 120 17.54 -6.23 6.06
C ASN A 120 16.25 -6.88 6.56
N ASN A 121 15.20 -6.90 5.76
CA ASN A 121 13.91 -7.50 6.06
C ASN A 121 13.53 -8.48 4.95
N LYS A 122 13.66 -9.78 5.21
CA LYS A 122 13.41 -10.85 4.24
C LYS A 122 11.94 -10.97 3.79
N LYS A 123 11.03 -10.28 4.45
CA LYS A 123 9.61 -10.23 4.05
C LYS A 123 9.37 -9.24 2.90
N HIS A 124 10.26 -8.26 2.72
CA HIS A 124 10.17 -7.30 1.63
C HIS A 124 10.93 -7.79 0.41
N ASN A 125 10.27 -7.84 -0.73
CA ASN A 125 10.90 -8.12 -2.02
C ASN A 125 11.38 -6.85 -2.70
N HIS A 126 10.72 -5.72 -2.41
CA HIS A 126 10.97 -4.42 -3.03
C HIS A 126 11.13 -3.31 -2.00
N CYS A 127 11.66 -2.19 -2.45
CA CYS A 127 11.65 -0.93 -1.74
C CYS A 127 11.39 0.19 -2.74
N PHE A 128 10.61 1.17 -2.33
CA PHE A 128 10.10 2.20 -3.21
C PHE A 128 10.69 3.57 -2.89
N ILE A 129 10.71 4.41 -3.92
CA ILE A 129 10.87 5.86 -3.82
C ILE A 129 9.71 6.50 -4.59
N PRO A 130 9.28 7.71 -4.23
CA PRO A 130 8.14 8.38 -4.87
C PRO A 130 8.21 8.43 -6.39
N SER A 131 9.38 8.71 -6.98
CA SER A 131 9.54 8.85 -8.43
C SER A 131 9.27 7.56 -9.20
N ILE A 132 9.67 6.39 -8.68
CA ILE A 132 9.44 5.11 -9.37
C ILE A 132 7.93 4.84 -9.50
N ILE A 133 7.17 5.10 -8.45
CA ILE A 133 5.72 4.91 -8.46
C ILE A 133 5.04 5.96 -9.35
N HIS A 134 5.50 7.22 -9.28
CA HIS A 134 4.98 8.30 -10.13
C HIS A 134 5.13 7.95 -11.61
N ASP A 135 6.33 7.56 -12.03
CA ASP A 135 6.63 7.28 -13.42
C ASP A 135 5.83 6.07 -13.91
N PHE A 136 5.73 5.01 -13.11
CA PHE A 136 4.88 3.86 -13.42
C PHE A 136 3.41 4.27 -13.63
N LEU A 137 2.83 5.06 -12.73
CA LEU A 137 1.43 5.49 -12.83
C LEU A 137 1.19 6.38 -14.04
N LYS A 138 2.16 7.25 -14.38
CA LYS A 138 2.11 8.10 -15.56
C LYS A 138 2.15 7.26 -16.85
N ASP A 139 3.00 6.25 -16.92
CA ASP A 139 3.12 5.35 -18.06
C ASP A 139 1.85 4.49 -18.26
N HIS A 140 1.05 4.31 -17.19
CA HIS A 140 -0.26 3.64 -17.21
C HIS A 140 -1.44 4.63 -17.32
N GLU A 141 -1.19 5.85 -17.78
CA GLU A 141 -2.20 6.88 -18.07
C GLU A 141 -3.09 7.27 -16.88
N MET A 142 -2.63 6.99 -15.63
CA MET A 142 -3.34 7.42 -14.44
C MET A 142 -3.35 8.94 -14.34
N LYS A 143 -4.47 9.50 -13.86
CA LYS A 143 -4.74 10.94 -13.78
C LYS A 143 -4.62 11.45 -12.36
N ASN A 144 -4.50 12.76 -12.21
CA ASN A 144 -4.54 13.44 -10.92
C ASN A 144 -3.59 12.82 -9.89
N ILE A 145 -2.38 12.39 -10.34
CA ILE A 145 -1.40 11.71 -9.49
C ILE A 145 -0.90 12.68 -8.42
N PHE A 146 -1.17 12.36 -7.16
CA PHE A 146 -0.62 13.03 -5.99
C PHE A 146 0.28 12.07 -5.22
N ILE A 147 1.46 12.52 -4.86
CA ILE A 147 2.38 11.78 -3.99
C ILE A 147 2.82 12.69 -2.85
N SER A 148 2.64 12.24 -1.61
CA SER A 148 3.07 12.98 -0.43
C SER A 148 4.58 12.99 -0.26
N GLY A 149 5.08 13.88 0.58
CA GLY A 149 6.41 13.72 1.18
C GLY A 149 6.46 12.47 2.07
N VAL A 150 7.69 12.07 2.41
CA VAL A 150 7.91 10.98 3.38
C VAL A 150 7.52 11.45 4.77
N ASP A 151 6.67 10.68 5.42
CA ASP A 151 6.12 10.98 6.73
C ASP A 151 7.00 10.47 7.90
N LEU A 152 6.52 10.63 9.14
CA LEU A 152 7.21 10.17 10.34
C LEU A 152 7.28 8.65 10.46
N ASN A 153 6.45 7.91 9.71
CA ASN A 153 6.54 6.46 9.57
C ASN A 153 7.52 6.04 8.46
N ASN A 154 8.31 6.98 7.92
CA ASN A 154 9.20 6.77 6.77
C ASN A 154 8.47 6.14 5.57
N SER A 155 7.26 6.58 5.33
CA SER A 155 6.39 6.10 4.26
C SER A 155 5.81 7.29 3.49
N PHE A 156 5.26 7.04 2.32
CA PHE A 156 4.59 8.05 1.51
C PHE A 156 3.26 7.54 0.99
N MET A 157 2.33 8.47 0.79
CA MET A 157 1.01 8.21 0.23
C MET A 157 1.01 8.51 -1.25
N VAL A 158 0.27 7.72 -2.00
CA VAL A 158 0.00 7.92 -3.43
C VAL A 158 -1.50 7.88 -3.62
N VAL A 159 -2.04 8.86 -4.32
CA VAL A 159 -3.46 8.92 -4.71
C VAL A 159 -3.51 9.27 -6.18
N CYS A 160 -4.27 8.50 -6.96
CA CYS A 160 -4.51 8.82 -8.36
C CYS A 160 -5.87 8.28 -8.82
N GLU A 161 -6.31 8.76 -9.97
CA GLU A 161 -7.56 8.40 -10.63
C GLU A 161 -7.26 7.64 -11.92
N LYS A 162 -8.04 6.60 -12.18
CA LYS A 162 -8.00 5.84 -13.44
C LYS A 162 -8.69 6.56 -14.59
#